data_db617a57bb25266966b125369c886d88
#
_entry.id   db617a57bb25266966b125369c886d88
#
_cell.length_a   1.000
_cell.length_b   1.000
_cell.length_c   1.000
_cell.angle_alpha   90.00
_cell.angle_beta   90.00
_cell.angle_gamma   90.00
#
_symmetry.space_group_name_H-M   'P 1'
#
loop_
_entity.id
_entity.type
_entity.pdbx_description
1 polymer ?
#
loop_
_entity_poly.entity_id
_entity_poly.type
_entity_poly.pdbx_seq_one_letter_code
_entity_poly.pdbx_strand_id
1 'polypeptide(L)'
;MKKTLLIAILLGFVKLQGQISLEHSYDNSLSNSVLYSNYSFSFNTESATYYYYFSSGDNSIKLYNENHSLYKSVSLPIPASGYISIYAPSDKLFNNDALIEFIVMISGSPNQMFLLNENGDVINNLGDRNRANIIKTNGGDFKLVTSKNDGNIIDVYALNGTLSTDQFNLLAKLSPFPNPTDSIINITIPEQVNKNADIKIFSATGKEVMSQRNNSDSNKISLDVSSLSSGIYIYKVENQTGKFIKK
;
A
#
# COMPACT_ATOMS: atom_id res chain seq x y z
N MET A 1 -70.02 -7.09 22.42
CA MET A 1 -68.65 -7.24 22.95
C MET A 1 -67.67 -7.28 21.75
N LYS A 2 -67.01 -6.17 21.48
CA LYS A 2 -65.99 -6.09 20.42
C LYS A 2 -64.64 -6.42 21.03
N LYS A 3 -64.02 -7.52 20.60
CA LYS A 3 -62.64 -7.87 20.97
C LYS A 3 -61.66 -7.11 20.05
N THR A 4 -60.96 -6.16 20.64
CA THR A 4 -59.90 -5.44 19.96
C THR A 4 -58.64 -6.30 20.05
N LEU A 5 -58.15 -6.75 18.87
CA LEU A 5 -56.90 -7.50 18.73
C LEU A 5 -55.72 -6.50 18.70
N LEU A 6 -54.93 -6.46 19.75
CA LEU A 6 -53.70 -5.63 19.84
C LEU A 6 -52.55 -6.40 19.17
N ILE A 7 -52.19 -6.00 17.95
CA ILE A 7 -50.98 -6.54 17.30
C ILE A 7 -49.80 -5.73 17.77
N ALA A 8 -48.99 -6.29 18.65
CA ALA A 8 -47.70 -5.73 19.02
C ALA A 8 -46.68 -6.02 17.90
N ILE A 9 -46.37 -5.00 17.12
CA ILE A 9 -45.27 -5.07 16.14
C ILE A 9 -43.96 -4.96 16.94
N LEU A 10 -43.30 -6.09 17.12
CA LEU A 10 -41.96 -6.18 17.69
C LEU A 10 -40.96 -5.70 16.61
N LEU A 11 -40.67 -4.41 16.57
CA LEU A 11 -39.56 -3.86 15.78
C LEU A 11 -38.24 -4.32 16.42
N GLY A 12 -37.75 -5.45 15.93
CA GLY A 12 -36.41 -5.89 16.21
C GLY A 12 -35.42 -4.89 15.62
N PHE A 13 -34.79 -4.08 16.45
CA PHE A 13 -33.63 -3.29 16.06
C PHE A 13 -32.48 -4.25 15.73
N VAL A 14 -32.34 -4.64 14.46
CA VAL A 14 -31.12 -5.26 13.98
C VAL A 14 -30.05 -4.17 14.02
N LYS A 15 -29.22 -4.19 15.05
CA LYS A 15 -27.98 -3.41 15.05
C LYS A 15 -27.11 -3.98 13.94
N LEU A 16 -27.08 -3.34 12.79
CA LEU A 16 -26.03 -3.51 11.79
C LEU A 16 -24.74 -2.96 12.40
N GLN A 17 -24.10 -3.75 13.23
CA GLN A 17 -22.72 -3.52 13.58
C GLN A 17 -21.91 -3.93 12.33
N GLY A 18 -21.17 -2.98 11.76
CA GLY A 18 -20.16 -3.31 10.78
C GLY A 18 -19.16 -4.26 11.45
N GLN A 19 -19.35 -5.55 11.23
CA GLN A 19 -18.49 -6.57 11.82
C GLN A 19 -17.26 -6.71 10.94
N ILE A 20 -16.08 -6.59 11.57
CA ILE A 20 -14.85 -7.07 10.99
C ILE A 20 -14.93 -8.59 11.05
N SER A 21 -14.88 -9.24 9.90
CA SER A 21 -14.77 -10.71 9.81
C SER A 21 -13.34 -11.09 9.48
N LEU A 22 -12.82 -12.08 10.18
CA LEU A 22 -11.55 -12.68 9.83
C LEU A 22 -11.74 -13.51 8.55
N GLU A 23 -11.03 -13.17 7.47
CA GLU A 23 -11.06 -13.91 6.21
C GLU A 23 -10.05 -15.05 6.22
N HIS A 24 -8.83 -14.78 6.68
CA HIS A 24 -7.76 -15.77 6.71
C HIS A 24 -6.71 -15.45 7.78
N SER A 25 -6.02 -16.49 8.28
CA SER A 25 -4.85 -16.37 9.15
C SER A 25 -3.68 -17.11 8.52
N TYR A 26 -2.56 -16.42 8.34
CA TYR A 26 -1.31 -17.05 7.94
C TYR A 26 -0.53 -17.45 9.18
N ASP A 27 -0.25 -18.73 9.35
CA ASP A 27 0.54 -19.23 10.48
C ASP A 27 2.03 -19.20 10.14
N ASN A 28 2.74 -18.31 10.82
CA ASN A 28 4.20 -18.18 10.71
C ASN A 28 4.91 -18.66 11.99
N SER A 29 4.27 -19.49 12.81
CA SER A 29 4.79 -19.96 14.11
C SER A 29 6.08 -20.78 13.99
N LEU A 30 6.33 -21.37 12.84
CA LEU A 30 7.56 -22.14 12.55
C LEU A 30 8.73 -21.24 12.10
N SER A 31 8.51 -19.94 11.96
CA SER A 31 9.54 -19.00 11.53
C SER A 31 10.35 -18.51 12.72
N ASN A 32 11.63 -18.89 12.79
CA ASN A 32 12.59 -18.28 13.71
C ASN A 32 13.06 -16.90 13.25
N SER A 33 12.66 -16.45 12.07
CA SER A 33 12.99 -15.15 11.50
C SER A 33 11.78 -14.24 11.58
N VAL A 34 11.96 -13.06 12.17
CA VAL A 34 10.94 -12.02 12.21
C VAL A 34 10.91 -11.32 10.87
N LEU A 35 9.78 -11.36 10.19
CA LEU A 35 9.58 -10.56 8.98
C LEU A 35 9.42 -9.09 9.41
N TYR A 36 10.48 -8.31 9.27
CA TYR A 36 10.38 -6.85 9.32
C TYR A 36 10.13 -6.34 7.90
N SER A 37 8.94 -6.58 7.37
CA SER A 37 8.52 -5.78 6.22
C SER A 37 8.10 -4.39 6.72
N ASN A 38 8.46 -3.36 5.97
CA ASN A 38 7.98 -2.01 6.23
C ASN A 38 6.45 -1.96 6.00
N TYR A 39 5.67 -2.54 6.93
CA TYR A 39 4.23 -2.35 7.13
C TYR A 39 3.27 -2.88 6.05
N SER A 40 3.70 -3.64 5.06
CA SER A 40 2.78 -4.23 4.10
C SER A 40 3.05 -5.72 3.93
N PHE A 41 2.04 -6.55 4.17
CA PHE A 41 2.03 -7.96 3.82
C PHE A 41 1.27 -8.21 2.51
N SER A 42 1.01 -7.15 1.77
CA SER A 42 0.30 -7.20 0.49
C SER A 42 0.84 -6.17 -0.49
N PHE A 43 0.67 -6.44 -1.77
CA PHE A 43 0.92 -5.50 -2.85
C PHE A 43 -0.09 -5.74 -3.98
N ASN A 44 -0.23 -4.74 -4.84
CA ASN A 44 -1.08 -4.81 -6.01
C ASN A 44 -0.22 -4.78 -7.28
N THR A 45 -0.56 -5.62 -8.22
CA THR A 45 -0.16 -5.51 -9.62
C THR A 45 -1.26 -4.82 -10.42
N GLU A 46 -1.09 -4.70 -11.73
CA GLU A 46 -2.15 -4.17 -12.59
C GLU A 46 -3.41 -5.05 -12.58
N SER A 47 -3.27 -6.35 -12.39
CA SER A 47 -4.35 -7.33 -12.54
C SER A 47 -4.80 -8.01 -11.26
N ALA A 48 -4.02 -7.97 -10.17
CA ALA A 48 -4.30 -8.74 -8.97
C ALA A 48 -3.70 -8.13 -7.69
N THR A 49 -4.27 -8.53 -6.55
CA THR A 49 -3.73 -8.31 -5.21
C THR A 49 -3.06 -9.58 -4.73
N TYR A 50 -1.89 -9.44 -4.14
CA TYR A 50 -1.15 -10.55 -3.55
C TYR A 50 -0.85 -10.27 -2.09
N TYR A 51 -0.89 -11.34 -1.26
CA TYR A 51 -0.36 -11.36 0.09
C TYR A 51 0.97 -12.11 0.09
N TYR A 52 1.88 -11.78 0.99
CA TYR A 52 3.14 -12.47 1.08
C TYR A 52 3.67 -12.58 2.50
N TYR A 53 4.37 -13.67 2.79
CA TYR A 53 5.17 -13.81 4.00
C TYR A 53 6.40 -14.69 3.74
N PHE A 54 7.37 -14.61 4.63
CA PHE A 54 8.54 -15.46 4.60
C PHE A 54 8.31 -16.72 5.45
N SER A 55 8.59 -17.89 4.89
CA SER A 55 8.58 -19.19 5.55
C SER A 55 10.01 -19.63 5.82
N SER A 56 10.42 -19.66 7.09
CA SER A 56 11.76 -20.08 7.47
C SER A 56 11.97 -21.60 7.33
N GLY A 57 10.91 -22.40 7.43
CA GLY A 57 10.99 -23.84 7.35
C GLY A 57 11.51 -24.35 6.01
N ASP A 58 11.20 -23.65 4.91
CA ASP A 58 11.67 -23.98 3.56
C ASP A 58 12.46 -22.83 2.90
N ASN A 59 12.86 -21.83 3.68
CA ASN A 59 13.66 -20.69 3.23
C ASN A 59 13.08 -20.00 1.98
N SER A 60 11.78 -19.72 2.00
CA SER A 60 11.07 -19.19 0.85
C SER A 60 10.12 -18.04 1.21
N ILE A 61 9.84 -17.18 0.23
CA ILE A 61 8.76 -16.20 0.27
C ILE A 61 7.54 -16.88 -0.36
N LYS A 62 6.43 -16.92 0.39
CA LYS A 62 5.15 -17.44 -0.08
C LYS A 62 4.32 -16.28 -0.59
N LEU A 63 3.86 -16.37 -1.83
CA LEU A 63 2.93 -15.45 -2.45
C LEU A 63 1.55 -16.11 -2.51
N TYR A 64 0.52 -15.37 -2.12
CA TYR A 64 -0.87 -15.82 -2.11
C TYR A 64 -1.74 -14.90 -2.92
N ASN A 65 -2.70 -15.47 -3.64
CA ASN A 65 -3.74 -14.73 -4.34
C ASN A 65 -4.68 -14.00 -3.34
N GLU A 66 -5.51 -13.13 -3.86
CA GLU A 66 -6.54 -12.41 -3.09
C GLU A 66 -7.51 -13.35 -2.35
N ASN A 67 -7.76 -14.54 -2.89
CA ASN A 67 -8.58 -15.59 -2.25
C ASN A 67 -7.78 -16.47 -1.28
N HIS A 68 -6.56 -16.07 -0.89
CA HIS A 68 -5.65 -16.77 0.03
C HIS A 68 -5.13 -18.11 -0.45
N SER A 69 -5.35 -18.49 -1.71
CA SER A 69 -4.69 -19.69 -2.28
C SER A 69 -3.22 -19.39 -2.56
N LEU A 70 -2.34 -20.37 -2.33
CA LEU A 70 -0.92 -20.22 -2.64
C LEU A 70 -0.76 -20.00 -4.16
N TYR A 71 -0.18 -18.87 -4.52
CA TYR A 71 0.19 -18.54 -5.90
C TYR A 71 1.55 -19.14 -6.24
N LYS A 72 2.56 -18.80 -5.41
CA LYS A 72 3.94 -19.21 -5.67
C LYS A 72 4.77 -19.31 -4.39
N SER A 73 5.80 -20.14 -4.42
CA SER A 73 6.83 -20.22 -3.39
C SER A 73 8.18 -19.87 -4.03
N VAL A 74 8.79 -18.80 -3.56
CA VAL A 74 10.02 -18.23 -4.10
C VAL A 74 11.16 -18.55 -3.15
N SER A 75 12.04 -19.47 -3.54
CA SER A 75 13.21 -19.84 -2.72
C SER A 75 14.20 -18.70 -2.65
N LEU A 76 14.76 -18.43 -1.46
CA LEU A 76 15.84 -17.47 -1.33
C LEU A 76 17.16 -18.06 -1.83
N PRO A 77 18.04 -17.24 -2.42
CA PRO A 77 19.32 -17.68 -2.99
C PRO A 77 20.32 -18.16 -1.93
N ILE A 78 20.13 -17.73 -0.68
CA ILE A 78 20.94 -18.13 0.47
C ILE A 78 20.05 -18.40 1.68
N PRO A 79 20.48 -19.23 2.64
CA PRO A 79 19.76 -19.42 3.89
C PRO A 79 19.61 -18.10 4.65
N ALA A 80 18.40 -17.83 5.15
CA ALA A 80 18.16 -16.70 6.01
C ALA A 80 18.79 -16.94 7.39
N SER A 81 19.76 -16.12 7.77
CA SER A 81 20.47 -16.18 9.05
C SER A 81 19.96 -15.20 10.09
N GLY A 82 19.02 -14.33 9.69
CA GLY A 82 18.45 -13.30 10.54
C GLY A 82 17.06 -12.87 10.04
N TYR A 83 16.70 -11.61 10.26
CA TYR A 83 15.44 -11.11 9.75
C TYR A 83 15.51 -10.82 8.24
N ILE A 84 14.36 -10.95 7.60
CA ILE A 84 14.16 -10.71 6.19
C ILE A 84 13.35 -9.42 6.03
N SER A 85 13.74 -8.57 5.11
CA SER A 85 12.93 -7.43 4.66
C SER A 85 12.69 -7.54 3.17
N ILE A 86 11.42 -7.32 2.76
CA ILE A 86 11.00 -7.34 1.37
C ILE A 86 10.59 -5.92 1.00
N TYR A 87 11.10 -5.41 -0.11
CA TYR A 87 10.85 -4.05 -0.58
C TYR A 87 10.30 -4.07 -2.00
N ALA A 88 9.37 -3.15 -2.24
CA ALA A 88 8.89 -2.77 -3.57
C ALA A 88 8.46 -3.95 -4.48
N PRO A 89 7.62 -4.91 -4.02
CA PRO A 89 7.10 -5.93 -4.92
C PRO A 89 6.33 -5.27 -6.07
N SER A 90 6.63 -5.65 -7.32
CA SER A 90 6.02 -5.07 -8.51
C SER A 90 6.26 -5.95 -9.74
N ASP A 91 5.32 -5.92 -10.66
CA ASP A 91 5.42 -6.54 -11.99
C ASP A 91 5.82 -5.53 -13.09
N LYS A 92 6.10 -4.25 -12.72
CA LYS A 92 6.32 -3.17 -13.69
C LYS A 92 7.47 -2.23 -13.33
N LEU A 93 8.07 -2.38 -12.14
CA LEU A 93 9.01 -1.39 -11.63
C LEU A 93 10.43 -1.59 -12.14
N PHE A 94 10.89 -2.83 -12.23
CA PHE A 94 12.31 -3.14 -12.43
C PHE A 94 12.66 -3.40 -13.88
N ASN A 95 11.79 -4.08 -14.62
CA ASN A 95 11.97 -4.41 -16.04
C ASN A 95 10.61 -4.42 -16.79
N ASN A 96 10.61 -4.93 -18.03
CA ASN A 96 9.46 -4.94 -18.92
C ASN A 96 8.83 -6.33 -19.08
N ASP A 97 9.27 -7.33 -18.31
CA ASP A 97 8.59 -8.62 -18.33
C ASP A 97 7.34 -8.60 -17.42
N ALA A 98 6.59 -9.69 -17.39
CA ALA A 98 5.36 -9.78 -16.61
C ALA A 98 5.57 -10.51 -15.27
N LEU A 99 6.82 -10.75 -14.86
CA LEU A 99 7.11 -11.43 -13.60
C LEU A 99 7.02 -10.45 -12.44
N ILE A 100 6.60 -10.95 -11.29
CA ILE A 100 6.67 -10.19 -10.05
C ILE A 100 8.12 -10.20 -9.57
N GLU A 101 8.66 -9.01 -9.31
CA GLU A 101 9.99 -8.80 -8.80
C GLU A 101 9.95 -8.07 -7.48
N PHE A 102 10.95 -8.30 -6.65
CA PHE A 102 11.07 -7.66 -5.35
C PHE A 102 12.52 -7.67 -4.84
N ILE A 103 12.81 -6.67 -4.02
CA ILE A 103 14.11 -6.60 -3.34
C ILE A 103 13.99 -7.34 -2.01
N VAL A 104 14.92 -8.25 -1.76
CA VAL A 104 15.04 -8.98 -0.50
C VAL A 104 16.34 -8.58 0.18
N MET A 105 16.25 -8.16 1.43
CA MET A 105 17.39 -7.97 2.31
C MET A 105 17.38 -9.05 3.38
N ILE A 106 18.49 -9.77 3.49
CA ILE A 106 18.75 -10.80 4.51
C ILE A 106 19.76 -10.20 5.47
N SER A 107 19.36 -10.00 6.72
CA SER A 107 20.26 -9.45 7.74
C SER A 107 21.34 -10.46 8.10
N GLY A 108 22.54 -9.95 8.31
CA GLY A 108 23.70 -10.75 8.65
C GLY A 108 24.95 -9.88 8.82
N SER A 109 26.11 -10.49 8.85
CA SER A 109 27.38 -9.77 8.86
C SER A 109 28.33 -10.42 7.84
N PRO A 110 28.38 -9.86 6.60
CA PRO A 110 27.62 -8.70 6.08
C PRO A 110 26.14 -9.00 5.80
N ASN A 111 25.31 -7.94 5.62
CA ASN A 111 23.98 -8.11 5.07
C ASN A 111 24.06 -8.53 3.59
N GLN A 112 23.00 -9.13 3.10
CA GLN A 112 22.88 -9.51 1.69
C GLN A 112 21.59 -8.94 1.12
N MET A 113 21.69 -8.23 0.01
CA MET A 113 20.52 -7.67 -0.67
C MET A 113 20.49 -8.11 -2.13
N PHE A 114 19.32 -8.59 -2.57
CA PHE A 114 19.11 -9.13 -3.90
C PHE A 114 17.85 -8.53 -4.52
N LEU A 115 17.87 -8.34 -5.84
CA LEU A 115 16.67 -8.22 -6.65
C LEU A 115 16.36 -9.61 -7.19
N LEU A 116 15.18 -10.14 -6.85
CA LEU A 116 14.70 -11.46 -7.27
C LEU A 116 13.43 -11.31 -8.11
N ASN A 117 13.19 -12.28 -8.99
CA ASN A 117 11.87 -12.47 -9.55
C ASN A 117 11.08 -13.56 -8.82
N GLU A 118 9.81 -13.73 -9.14
CA GLU A 118 8.92 -14.72 -8.54
C GLU A 118 9.29 -16.19 -8.83
N ASN A 119 10.23 -16.45 -9.73
CA ASN A 119 10.78 -17.78 -9.97
C ASN A 119 11.96 -18.11 -9.05
N GLY A 120 12.44 -17.11 -8.29
CA GLY A 120 13.63 -17.23 -7.43
C GLY A 120 14.94 -16.93 -8.15
N ASP A 121 14.88 -16.45 -9.40
CA ASP A 121 16.07 -16.06 -10.13
C ASP A 121 16.63 -14.76 -9.55
N VAL A 122 17.94 -14.72 -9.34
CA VAL A 122 18.65 -13.52 -8.93
C VAL A 122 18.88 -12.62 -10.14
N ILE A 123 18.09 -11.55 -10.25
CA ILE A 123 18.27 -10.55 -11.31
C ILE A 123 19.49 -9.68 -11.04
N ASN A 124 19.66 -9.28 -9.77
CA ASN A 124 20.81 -8.48 -9.37
C ASN A 124 21.21 -8.78 -7.90
N ASN A 125 22.50 -8.82 -7.66
CA ASN A 125 23.07 -8.86 -6.31
C ASN A 125 23.54 -7.45 -5.93
N LEU A 126 22.80 -6.82 -4.99
CA LEU A 126 23.06 -5.46 -4.54
C LEU A 126 24.12 -5.39 -3.41
N GLY A 127 24.58 -6.57 -2.95
CA GLY A 127 25.66 -6.70 -1.96
C GLY A 127 25.26 -6.33 -0.53
N ASP A 128 26.22 -5.83 0.23
CA ASP A 128 26.04 -5.46 1.64
C ASP A 128 25.28 -4.13 1.75
N ARG A 129 23.97 -4.23 1.71
CA ARG A 129 23.01 -3.11 1.86
C ARG A 129 21.92 -3.51 2.84
N ASN A 130 21.39 -2.54 3.56
CA ASN A 130 20.35 -2.78 4.56
C ASN A 130 19.16 -1.81 4.44
N ARG A 131 19.22 -0.89 3.51
CA ARG A 131 18.10 0.01 3.19
C ARG A 131 17.91 0.08 1.68
N ALA A 132 16.65 0.05 1.27
CA ALA A 132 16.22 0.24 -0.10
C ALA A 132 15.03 1.20 -0.13
N ASN A 133 15.03 2.14 -1.06
CA ASN A 133 13.95 3.09 -1.27
C ASN A 133 13.76 3.35 -2.76
N ILE A 134 12.51 3.41 -3.20
CA ILE A 134 12.17 3.80 -4.56
C ILE A 134 11.80 5.27 -4.56
N ILE A 135 12.45 6.03 -5.41
CA ILE A 135 12.14 7.44 -5.64
C ILE A 135 11.70 7.67 -7.06
N LYS A 136 10.84 8.65 -7.26
CA LYS A 136 10.48 9.18 -8.57
C LYS A 136 11.18 10.51 -8.77
N THR A 137 11.88 10.66 -9.89
CA THR A 137 12.55 11.91 -10.26
C THR A 137 11.54 12.94 -10.81
N ASN A 138 11.93 14.20 -10.84
CA ASN A 138 11.10 15.24 -11.48
C ASN A 138 10.89 14.99 -12.99
N GLY A 139 11.78 14.23 -13.63
CA GLY A 139 11.64 13.79 -15.02
C GLY A 139 10.68 12.63 -15.23
N GLY A 140 10.16 12.04 -14.13
CA GLY A 140 9.21 10.93 -14.18
C GLY A 140 9.83 9.54 -14.06
N ASP A 141 11.16 9.41 -14.12
CA ASP A 141 11.87 8.15 -14.00
C ASP A 141 11.85 7.63 -12.56
N PHE A 142 11.86 6.31 -12.41
CA PHE A 142 12.06 5.67 -11.12
C PHE A 142 13.52 5.32 -10.88
N LYS A 143 13.97 5.46 -9.65
CA LYS A 143 15.31 5.09 -9.20
C LYS A 143 15.20 4.26 -7.92
N LEU A 144 16.06 3.26 -7.82
CA LEU A 144 16.30 2.57 -6.56
C LEU A 144 17.49 3.22 -5.87
N VAL A 145 17.31 3.63 -4.64
CA VAL A 145 18.37 4.12 -3.76
C VAL A 145 18.61 3.09 -2.68
N THR A 146 19.82 2.60 -2.58
CA THR A 146 20.23 1.68 -1.51
C THR A 146 21.33 2.30 -0.65
N SER A 147 21.39 1.90 0.61
CA SER A 147 22.48 2.35 1.49
C SER A 147 22.90 1.27 2.47
N LYS A 148 24.14 1.41 2.98
CA LYS A 148 24.69 0.63 4.07
C LYS A 148 24.44 1.32 5.41
N ASN A 149 24.42 0.56 6.52
CA ASN A 149 24.15 1.08 7.87
C ASN A 149 25.02 2.25 8.32
N ASP A 150 26.29 2.25 7.91
CA ASP A 150 27.23 3.32 8.23
C ASP A 150 26.98 4.62 7.45
N GLY A 151 26.06 4.59 6.47
CA GLY A 151 25.73 5.73 5.61
C GLY A 151 26.84 6.15 4.66
N ASN A 152 27.98 5.45 4.66
CA ASN A 152 29.14 5.84 3.85
C ASN A 152 29.00 5.48 2.38
N ILE A 153 28.08 4.55 2.05
CA ILE A 153 27.83 4.12 0.68
C ILE A 153 26.35 4.28 0.40
N ILE A 154 26.05 5.06 -0.62
CA ILE A 154 24.70 5.24 -1.17
C ILE A 154 24.82 4.97 -2.67
N ASP A 155 24.07 3.97 -3.15
CA ASP A 155 23.98 3.66 -4.58
C ASP A 155 22.65 4.06 -5.13
N VAL A 156 22.65 4.55 -6.37
CA VAL A 156 21.44 4.93 -7.11
C VAL A 156 21.40 4.14 -8.41
N TYR A 157 20.37 3.32 -8.56
CA TYR A 157 20.15 2.51 -9.76
C TYR A 157 19.03 3.09 -10.60
N ALA A 158 19.20 3.08 -11.92
CA ALA A 158 18.12 3.34 -12.85
C ALA A 158 17.19 2.11 -12.87
N LEU A 159 15.89 2.35 -12.92
CA LEU A 159 14.88 1.31 -13.08
C LEU A 159 14.28 1.44 -14.47
N ASN A 160 14.28 0.34 -15.22
CA ASN A 160 13.87 0.32 -16.64
C ASN A 160 12.45 -0.25 -16.83
N GLY A 161 11.68 -0.34 -15.76
CA GLY A 161 10.31 -0.83 -15.81
C GLY A 161 9.35 0.15 -16.48
N THR A 162 8.14 -0.33 -16.75
CA THR A 162 7.05 0.43 -17.39
C THR A 162 6.02 0.95 -16.38
N LEU A 163 6.36 0.96 -15.08
CA LEU A 163 5.46 1.43 -14.04
C LEU A 163 4.95 2.84 -14.39
N SER A 164 3.65 2.95 -14.59
CA SER A 164 3.04 4.26 -14.87
C SER A 164 3.03 5.13 -13.62
N THR A 165 2.99 6.44 -13.82
CA THR A 165 2.81 7.39 -12.71
C THR A 165 1.57 7.08 -11.88
N ASP A 166 0.51 6.58 -12.52
CA ASP A 166 -0.75 6.26 -11.86
C ASP A 166 -0.63 5.00 -10.99
N GLN A 167 0.12 4.00 -11.40
CA GLN A 167 0.38 2.79 -10.61
C GLN A 167 1.24 3.08 -9.37
N PHE A 168 2.26 3.93 -9.50
CA PHE A 168 3.06 4.36 -8.33
C PHE A 168 2.23 5.15 -7.32
N ASN A 169 1.31 5.99 -7.80
CA ASN A 169 0.40 6.76 -6.95
C ASN A 169 -0.63 5.89 -6.22
N LEU A 170 -0.94 4.69 -6.72
CA LEU A 170 -1.76 3.70 -6.00
C LEU A 170 -1.05 3.15 -4.76
N LEU A 171 0.29 3.06 -4.78
CA LEU A 171 1.09 2.66 -3.61
C LEU A 171 1.13 3.76 -2.54
N ALA A 172 0.97 5.02 -2.93
CA ALA A 172 0.87 6.19 -2.06
C ALA A 172 -0.58 6.63 -1.87
N LYS A 173 -1.49 5.69 -1.60
CA LYS A 173 -2.93 5.95 -1.52
C LYS A 173 -3.24 7.01 -0.49
N LEU A 174 -3.77 8.15 -0.95
CA LEU A 174 -4.38 9.16 -0.09
C LEU A 174 -5.55 8.51 0.67
N SER A 175 -5.39 8.35 1.99
CA SER A 175 -6.46 7.78 2.81
C SER A 175 -7.18 8.88 3.56
N PRO A 176 -8.42 9.22 3.16
CA PRO A 176 -9.21 10.22 3.85
C PRO A 176 -9.78 9.65 5.16
N PHE A 177 -9.72 10.42 6.25
CA PHE A 177 -10.31 10.04 7.53
C PHE A 177 -10.86 11.25 8.32
N PRO A 178 -11.95 11.07 9.08
CA PRO A 178 -12.83 9.92 9.05
C PRO A 178 -13.53 9.77 7.70
N ASN A 179 -13.82 8.55 7.30
CA ASN A 179 -14.61 8.26 6.11
C ASN A 179 -15.56 7.08 6.41
N PRO A 180 -16.88 7.29 6.50
CA PRO A 180 -17.64 8.53 6.21
C PRO A 180 -17.38 9.68 7.22
N THR A 181 -17.61 10.93 6.77
CA THR A 181 -17.45 12.15 7.58
C THR A 181 -18.74 12.97 7.65
N ASP A 182 -18.91 13.68 8.79
CA ASP A 182 -20.04 14.62 8.98
C ASP A 182 -19.65 16.06 8.69
N SER A 183 -18.39 16.46 8.96
CA SER A 183 -17.97 17.88 8.84
C SER A 183 -16.54 18.03 8.34
N ILE A 184 -15.57 17.37 8.95
CA ILE A 184 -14.16 17.53 8.64
C ILE A 184 -13.60 16.24 8.07
N ILE A 185 -12.89 16.37 6.96
CA ILE A 185 -12.12 15.27 6.38
C ILE A 185 -10.63 15.62 6.40
N ASN A 186 -9.82 14.68 6.82
CA ASN A 186 -8.37 14.80 6.80
C ASN A 186 -7.82 13.93 5.68
N ILE A 187 -6.92 14.50 4.89
CA ILE A 187 -6.24 13.79 3.80
C ILE A 187 -4.75 13.83 4.11
N THR A 188 -4.14 12.66 4.22
CA THR A 188 -2.69 12.57 4.34
C THR A 188 -2.08 12.68 2.96
N ILE A 189 -1.17 13.62 2.79
CA ILE A 189 -0.45 13.86 1.53
C ILE A 189 0.91 13.15 1.62
N PRO A 190 1.27 12.30 0.67
CA PRO A 190 2.61 11.75 0.57
C PRO A 190 3.66 12.86 0.41
N GLU A 191 4.87 12.61 0.89
CA GLU A 191 5.98 13.60 0.83
C GLU A 191 6.35 14.03 -0.59
N GLN A 192 5.98 13.22 -1.59
CA GLN A 192 6.24 13.46 -3.00
C GLN A 192 5.28 14.47 -3.65
N VAL A 193 4.17 14.78 -3.00
CA VAL A 193 3.19 15.76 -3.48
C VAL A 193 3.55 17.14 -2.96
N ASN A 194 3.44 18.14 -3.83
CA ASN A 194 3.69 19.52 -3.43
C ASN A 194 2.78 19.92 -2.27
N LYS A 195 3.37 20.32 -1.16
CA LYS A 195 2.63 20.73 0.05
C LYS A 195 1.71 21.93 -0.18
N ASN A 196 1.99 22.74 -1.21
CA ASN A 196 1.17 23.90 -1.58
C ASN A 196 0.17 23.59 -2.71
N ALA A 197 -0.08 22.30 -3.01
CA ALA A 197 -1.02 21.92 -4.06
C ALA A 197 -2.46 22.30 -3.72
N ASP A 198 -3.23 22.64 -4.74
CA ASP A 198 -4.67 22.87 -4.61
C ASP A 198 -5.39 21.54 -4.46
N ILE A 199 -6.31 21.49 -3.49
CA ILE A 199 -7.22 20.35 -3.31
C ILE A 199 -8.55 20.74 -3.92
N LYS A 200 -9.05 19.93 -4.83
CA LYS A 200 -10.34 20.10 -5.48
C LYS A 200 -11.27 18.96 -5.11
N ILE A 201 -12.52 19.28 -4.82
CA ILE A 201 -13.57 18.30 -4.54
C ILE A 201 -14.62 18.36 -5.63
N PHE A 202 -14.98 17.19 -6.12
CA PHE A 202 -15.98 17.00 -7.17
C PHE A 202 -17.13 16.14 -6.64
N SER A 203 -18.34 16.47 -7.07
CA SER A 203 -19.51 15.60 -6.88
C SER A 203 -19.37 14.31 -7.69
N ALA A 204 -20.21 13.32 -7.43
CA ALA A 204 -20.28 12.08 -8.21
C ALA A 204 -20.56 12.30 -9.71
N THR A 205 -21.11 13.46 -10.08
CA THR A 205 -21.37 13.85 -11.48
C THR A 205 -20.20 14.58 -12.13
N GLY A 206 -19.05 14.72 -11.42
CA GLY A 206 -17.86 15.39 -11.93
C GLY A 206 -17.87 16.92 -11.83
N LYS A 207 -18.90 17.52 -11.20
CA LYS A 207 -18.94 18.98 -10.96
C LYS A 207 -17.99 19.34 -9.81
N GLU A 208 -17.08 20.31 -10.00
CA GLU A 208 -16.27 20.87 -8.93
C GLU A 208 -17.18 21.62 -7.93
N VAL A 209 -17.14 21.23 -6.66
CA VAL A 209 -17.98 21.77 -5.59
C VAL A 209 -17.17 22.51 -4.52
N MET A 210 -15.85 22.28 -4.46
CA MET A 210 -14.95 22.97 -3.53
C MET A 210 -13.53 22.96 -4.08
N SER A 211 -12.78 24.02 -3.82
CA SER A 211 -11.35 24.10 -4.03
C SER A 211 -10.71 24.82 -2.85
N GLN A 212 -9.60 24.28 -2.33
CA GLN A 212 -8.83 24.85 -1.24
C GLN A 212 -7.34 24.69 -1.50
N ARG A 213 -6.59 25.77 -1.33
CA ARG A 213 -5.14 25.71 -1.37
C ARG A 213 -4.60 25.20 -0.04
N ASN A 214 -3.67 24.26 -0.10
CA ASN A 214 -2.95 23.86 1.09
C ASN A 214 -1.88 24.92 1.42
N ASN A 215 -2.01 25.54 2.58
CA ASN A 215 -1.04 26.50 3.10
C ASN A 215 -0.30 25.96 4.33
N SER A 216 -0.35 24.65 4.54
CA SER A 216 0.26 24.00 5.71
C SER A 216 1.55 23.27 5.33
N ASP A 217 2.59 23.42 6.12
CA ASP A 217 3.82 22.62 6.03
C ASP A 217 3.62 21.15 6.46
N SER A 218 2.40 20.80 6.88
CA SER A 218 2.02 19.47 7.32
C SER A 218 1.72 18.54 6.14
N ASN A 219 2.06 17.28 6.28
CA ASN A 219 1.64 16.21 5.36
C ASN A 219 0.16 15.85 5.50
N LYS A 220 -0.61 16.63 6.27
CA LYS A 220 -2.03 16.40 6.53
C LYS A 220 -2.81 17.66 6.21
N ILE A 221 -3.81 17.53 5.37
CA ILE A 221 -4.76 18.59 5.02
C ILE A 221 -6.08 18.29 5.69
N SER A 222 -6.64 19.28 6.37
CA SER A 222 -7.99 19.23 6.94
C SER A 222 -8.91 20.11 6.12
N LEU A 223 -10.02 19.54 5.64
CA LEU A 223 -11.04 20.25 4.86
C LEU A 223 -12.36 20.24 5.61
N ASP A 224 -12.98 21.40 5.71
CA ASP A 224 -14.34 21.53 6.21
C ASP A 224 -15.33 21.27 5.06
N VAL A 225 -16.01 20.15 5.12
CA VAL A 225 -17.00 19.68 4.14
C VAL A 225 -18.43 19.76 4.70
N SER A 226 -18.64 20.48 5.79
CA SER A 226 -19.95 20.61 6.46
C SER A 226 -21.04 21.18 5.54
N SER A 227 -20.65 22.06 4.60
CA SER A 227 -21.55 22.68 3.63
C SER A 227 -21.99 21.74 2.48
N LEU A 228 -21.35 20.58 2.34
CA LEU A 228 -21.68 19.63 1.29
C LEU A 228 -22.88 18.76 1.72
N SER A 229 -23.77 18.48 0.78
CA SER A 229 -24.87 17.53 0.98
C SER A 229 -24.36 16.11 1.18
N SER A 230 -25.15 15.25 1.83
CA SER A 230 -24.81 13.84 1.96
C SER A 230 -24.62 13.18 0.58
N GLY A 231 -23.55 12.42 0.43
CA GLY A 231 -23.23 11.80 -0.86
C GLY A 231 -21.78 11.34 -0.99
N ILE A 232 -21.46 10.84 -2.17
CA ILE A 232 -20.10 10.42 -2.53
C ILE A 232 -19.41 11.59 -3.25
N TYR A 233 -18.18 11.88 -2.82
CA TYR A 233 -17.35 12.93 -3.40
C TYR A 233 -15.98 12.37 -3.79
N ILE A 234 -15.43 12.94 -4.85
CA ILE A 234 -14.07 12.67 -5.34
C ILE A 234 -13.22 13.89 -4.99
N TYR A 235 -12.10 13.69 -4.34
CA TYR A 235 -11.10 14.74 -4.18
C TYR A 235 -9.91 14.50 -5.09
N LYS A 236 -9.28 15.60 -5.53
CA LYS A 236 -8.10 15.59 -6.37
C LYS A 236 -7.05 16.51 -5.76
N VAL A 237 -5.81 16.01 -5.66
CA VAL A 237 -4.61 16.76 -5.28
C VAL A 237 -3.56 16.47 -6.34
N GLU A 238 -3.22 17.45 -7.16
CA GLU A 238 -2.38 17.26 -8.35
C GLU A 238 -2.89 16.12 -9.25
N ASN A 239 -2.11 15.05 -9.38
CA ASN A 239 -2.45 13.87 -10.18
C ASN A 239 -3.07 12.74 -9.35
N GLN A 240 -3.25 12.95 -8.03
CA GLN A 240 -3.83 11.95 -7.15
C GLN A 240 -5.30 12.20 -6.91
N THR A 241 -6.08 11.13 -6.92
CA THR A 241 -7.51 11.16 -6.66
C THR A 241 -7.90 10.16 -5.58
N GLY A 242 -8.92 10.49 -4.83
CA GLY A 242 -9.53 9.58 -3.89
C GLY A 242 -11.00 9.89 -3.71
N LYS A 243 -11.70 9.11 -2.90
CA LYS A 243 -13.13 9.30 -2.64
C LYS A 243 -13.40 9.31 -1.14
N PHE A 244 -14.45 10.04 -0.76
CA PHE A 244 -15.00 9.98 0.59
C PHE A 244 -16.54 10.03 0.56
N ILE A 245 -17.15 9.67 1.66
CA ILE A 245 -18.57 9.70 1.87
C ILE A 245 -18.89 10.79 2.88
N LYS A 246 -19.72 11.76 2.50
CA LYS A 246 -20.33 12.77 3.39
C LYS A 246 -21.66 12.20 3.89
N LYS A 247 -21.85 12.20 5.21
CA LYS A 247 -23.12 11.89 5.85
C LYS A 247 -24.04 13.08 5.89
#